data_0a42e211c7a279f458fcce37ef121e5f
#
_entry.id   0a42e211c7a279f458fcce37ef121e5f
#
_cell.length_a   1.000
_cell.length_b   1.000
_cell.length_c   1.000
_cell.angle_alpha   90.00
_cell.angle_beta   90.00
_cell.angle_gamma   90.00
#
_symmetry.space_group_name_H-M   'P 1'
#
loop_
_entity.id
_entity.type
_entity.pdbx_description
1 polymer ?
#
loop_
_entity_poly.entity_id
_entity_poly.type
_entity_poly.pdbx_seq_one_letter_code
_entity_poly.pdbx_strand_id
1 'polypeptide(L)'
;MICSESSILLTALGAGGSTTYTYSWTENGIPIGNGSNITVDPINSGTVYCVTLSEACGSPTTTECMTIVFPLDIIPVITAVDNQICTPGDFELHNMSTNGQDIASTSYLFSNGDSYNVPNQDDLFHTIIQPGIYDLTVVMTSVHGCIYNGFFDDLLTVTDNPTANFTISKNPVTWFETTVQTNDVSIGNISQFSWSSPGSTNIASTGPSAMITYPEGVTGTYPIQLTVTTIDGCSDSITIDIDVVADVIFYAPTAFTPDDDEHNQVWAFYVEGIDYENFHLEIYNRWGEVIWETYDTKGFWDGYYNGVKVQPGTYNWKAWYKDKDTDGKTIKTGMIHVIR
;
A
#
# COMPACT_ATOMS: atom_id res chain seq x y z
N MET A 1 6.41 36.08 -36.63
CA MET A 1 7.37 35.84 -35.56
C MET A 1 8.25 34.64 -35.96
N ILE A 2 9.48 34.68 -35.59
CA ILE A 2 10.46 33.60 -35.83
C ILE A 2 11.18 33.28 -34.52
N CYS A 3 11.72 32.09 -34.40
CA CYS A 3 12.53 31.74 -33.24
C CYS A 3 13.85 32.55 -33.25
N SER A 4 14.38 32.84 -32.07
CA SER A 4 15.70 33.45 -31.91
C SER A 4 16.77 32.58 -32.62
N GLU A 5 17.83 33.20 -33.14
CA GLU A 5 18.98 32.49 -33.80
C GLU A 5 18.64 31.74 -35.09
N SER A 6 17.46 31.99 -35.70
CA SER A 6 17.10 31.37 -36.99
C SER A 6 17.57 32.22 -38.16
N SER A 7 18.30 31.64 -39.11
CA SER A 7 18.62 32.26 -40.40
C SER A 7 17.35 32.42 -41.25
N ILE A 8 17.18 33.59 -41.86
CA ILE A 8 15.98 33.92 -42.64
C ILE A 8 16.39 34.35 -44.03
N LEU A 9 15.76 33.77 -45.05
CA LEU A 9 15.86 34.23 -46.43
C LEU A 9 14.79 35.30 -46.68
N LEU A 10 15.22 36.56 -46.84
CA LEU A 10 14.40 37.68 -47.29
C LEU A 10 14.41 37.70 -48.80
N THR A 11 13.24 37.82 -49.44
CA THR A 11 13.05 37.87 -50.87
C THR A 11 12.25 39.08 -51.26
N ALA A 12 12.73 39.86 -52.23
CA ALA A 12 12.04 40.98 -52.83
C ALA A 12 11.78 40.74 -54.31
N LEU A 13 10.53 41.01 -54.71
CA LEU A 13 10.09 40.88 -56.10
C LEU A 13 9.65 42.25 -56.60
N GLY A 14 10.40 42.80 -57.57
CA GLY A 14 10.00 44.00 -58.28
C GLY A 14 8.93 43.70 -59.35
N ALA A 15 7.93 44.60 -59.48
CA ALA A 15 6.88 44.48 -60.48
C ALA A 15 6.57 45.86 -61.08
N GLY A 16 6.27 45.87 -62.39
CA GLY A 16 5.97 47.12 -63.17
C GLY A 16 7.24 47.75 -63.78
N GLY A 17 7.14 48.73 -64.60
CA GLY A 17 8.28 49.48 -65.16
C GLY A 17 9.20 48.66 -66.06
N SER A 18 10.51 48.94 -65.98
CA SER A 18 11.57 48.18 -66.69
C SER A 18 11.86 46.87 -66.00
N THR A 19 12.19 45.82 -66.77
CA THR A 19 12.46 44.47 -66.15
C THR A 19 13.80 44.37 -65.47
N THR A 20 14.62 45.41 -65.40
CA THR A 20 15.95 45.40 -64.73
C THR A 20 15.86 46.20 -63.44
N TYR A 21 15.75 45.44 -62.30
CA TYR A 21 15.69 45.99 -60.97
C TYR A 21 17.04 45.83 -60.25
N THR A 22 17.42 46.81 -59.43
CA THR A 22 18.47 46.69 -58.46
C THR A 22 17.88 46.78 -57.04
N TYR A 23 18.37 45.92 -56.12
CA TYR A 23 17.91 45.79 -54.78
C TYR A 23 19.02 46.13 -53.81
N SER A 24 18.79 46.98 -52.83
CA SER A 24 19.71 47.34 -51.77
C SER A 24 19.03 47.10 -50.43
N TRP A 25 19.63 46.24 -49.58
CA TRP A 25 19.12 45.88 -48.30
C TRP A 25 19.82 46.63 -47.18
N THR A 26 19.07 47.02 -46.16
CA THR A 26 19.60 47.60 -44.93
C THR A 26 19.03 46.89 -43.72
N GLU A 27 19.84 46.76 -42.65
CA GLU A 27 19.46 46.36 -41.32
C GLU A 27 19.54 47.56 -40.38
N ASN A 28 18.42 47.96 -39.77
CA ASN A 28 18.33 49.17 -38.92
C ASN A 28 18.98 50.39 -39.60
N GLY A 29 18.85 50.51 -40.92
CA GLY A 29 19.40 51.63 -41.73
C GLY A 29 20.85 51.43 -42.17
N ILE A 30 21.54 50.37 -41.76
CA ILE A 30 22.92 50.02 -42.15
C ILE A 30 22.88 49.11 -43.38
N PRO A 31 23.58 49.41 -44.47
CA PRO A 31 23.63 48.54 -45.66
C PRO A 31 24.22 47.19 -45.34
N ILE A 32 23.55 46.11 -45.80
CA ILE A 32 23.94 44.69 -45.53
C ILE A 32 24.12 43.87 -46.80
N GLY A 33 23.64 44.34 -47.96
CA GLY A 33 23.79 43.59 -49.20
C GLY A 33 22.91 44.08 -50.34
N ASN A 34 23.07 43.43 -51.49
CA ASN A 34 22.30 43.72 -52.72
C ASN A 34 21.75 42.39 -53.31
N GLY A 35 20.76 42.54 -54.18
CA GLY A 35 20.17 41.40 -54.87
C GLY A 35 18.72 41.14 -54.49
N SER A 36 18.00 40.33 -55.25
CA SER A 36 16.62 40.01 -54.96
C SER A 36 16.40 39.15 -53.70
N ASN A 37 17.46 38.48 -53.19
CA ASN A 37 17.44 37.63 -52.01
C ASN A 37 18.63 37.98 -51.12
N ILE A 38 18.42 37.95 -49.81
CA ILE A 38 19.48 38.02 -48.78
C ILE A 38 19.16 37.12 -47.62
N THR A 39 20.16 36.41 -47.12
CA THR A 39 20.02 35.62 -45.86
C THR A 39 20.51 36.53 -44.72
N VAL A 40 19.72 36.64 -43.67
CA VAL A 40 20.00 37.44 -42.48
C VAL A 40 19.85 36.59 -41.23
N ASP A 41 20.65 36.89 -40.20
CA ASP A 41 20.64 36.22 -38.88
C ASP A 41 20.31 37.23 -37.79
N PRO A 42 19.03 37.58 -37.59
CA PRO A 42 18.63 38.61 -36.63
C PRO A 42 18.91 38.09 -35.22
N ILE A 43 19.67 38.88 -34.46
CA ILE A 43 20.04 38.54 -33.04
C ILE A 43 19.16 39.26 -32.01
N ASN A 44 18.40 40.25 -32.44
CA ASN A 44 17.51 41.01 -31.53
C ASN A 44 16.09 41.08 -32.09
N SER A 45 15.10 40.93 -31.19
CA SER A 45 13.72 41.24 -31.52
C SER A 45 13.56 42.71 -31.81
N GLY A 46 12.79 43.04 -32.83
CA GLY A 46 12.58 44.44 -33.26
C GLY A 46 13.57 44.92 -34.36
N THR A 47 14.45 44.07 -34.86
CA THR A 47 15.35 44.37 -35.99
C THR A 47 14.53 44.68 -37.24
N VAL A 48 14.81 45.84 -37.88
CA VAL A 48 14.12 46.31 -39.08
C VAL A 48 15.00 46.08 -40.30
N TYR A 49 14.49 45.30 -41.26
CA TYR A 49 15.11 45.07 -42.58
C TYR A 49 14.31 45.86 -43.59
N CYS A 50 15.01 46.67 -44.41
CA CYS A 50 14.39 47.39 -45.50
C CYS A 50 15.09 47.03 -46.82
N VAL A 51 14.31 46.91 -47.88
CA VAL A 51 14.77 46.78 -49.25
C VAL A 51 14.39 48.01 -50.03
N THR A 52 15.37 48.62 -50.71
CA THR A 52 15.14 49.69 -51.65
C THR A 52 15.30 49.15 -53.06
N LEU A 53 14.23 49.31 -53.85
CA LEU A 53 14.15 48.95 -55.24
C LEU A 53 14.43 50.19 -56.11
N SER A 54 15.34 50.04 -57.08
CA SER A 54 15.52 51.06 -58.12
C SER A 54 15.59 50.42 -59.48
N GLU A 55 15.22 51.13 -60.51
CA GLU A 55 15.28 50.74 -61.89
C GLU A 55 16.16 51.65 -62.77
N ALA A 56 16.71 51.14 -63.86
CA ALA A 56 17.66 51.82 -64.71
C ALA A 56 17.12 53.04 -65.46
N CYS A 57 15.76 53.17 -65.56
CA CYS A 57 15.13 54.25 -66.31
C CYS A 57 14.88 55.54 -65.50
N GLY A 58 15.40 55.61 -64.22
CA GLY A 58 15.34 56.82 -63.40
C GLY A 58 13.99 57.07 -62.70
N SER A 59 13.13 56.07 -62.58
CA SER A 59 11.92 56.15 -61.76
C SER A 59 12.26 56.37 -60.29
N PRO A 60 11.38 56.92 -59.48
CA PRO A 60 11.59 57.07 -58.04
C PRO A 60 11.84 55.69 -57.36
N THR A 61 12.78 55.66 -56.45
CA THR A 61 13.08 54.45 -55.67
C THR A 61 11.91 54.17 -54.72
N THR A 62 11.61 52.86 -54.54
CA THR A 62 10.61 52.40 -53.55
C THR A 62 11.31 51.64 -52.44
N THR A 63 10.98 51.89 -51.19
CA THR A 63 11.56 51.21 -50.02
C THR A 63 10.43 50.54 -49.26
N GLU A 64 10.55 49.25 -48.99
CA GLU A 64 9.69 48.46 -48.14
C GLU A 64 10.47 47.92 -46.99
N CYS A 65 9.85 47.96 -45.77
CA CYS A 65 10.49 47.54 -44.54
C CYS A 65 9.65 46.49 -43.84
N MET A 66 10.33 45.53 -43.19
CA MET A 66 9.72 44.55 -42.29
C MET A 66 10.46 44.52 -40.95
N THR A 67 9.74 44.32 -39.90
CA THR A 67 10.30 44.15 -38.53
C THR A 67 10.26 42.69 -38.15
N ILE A 68 11.38 42.17 -37.77
CA ILE A 68 11.46 40.80 -37.23
C ILE A 68 11.18 40.89 -35.73
N VAL A 69 10.23 40.07 -35.27
CA VAL A 69 9.86 39.98 -33.86
C VAL A 69 10.03 38.56 -33.40
N PHE A 70 10.76 38.35 -32.30
CA PHE A 70 10.84 37.09 -31.63
C PHE A 70 9.68 36.89 -30.65
N PRO A 71 9.16 35.69 -30.48
CA PRO A 71 8.25 35.38 -29.38
C PRO A 71 8.99 35.54 -28.05
N LEU A 72 8.24 35.68 -26.96
CA LEU A 72 8.81 35.68 -25.61
C LEU A 72 9.38 34.28 -25.30
N ASP A 73 10.54 34.28 -24.66
CA ASP A 73 11.16 33.02 -24.28
C ASP A 73 10.33 32.30 -23.21
N ILE A 74 10.18 30.98 -23.41
CA ILE A 74 9.59 30.10 -22.41
C ILE A 74 10.74 29.55 -21.55
N ILE A 75 10.65 29.81 -20.24
CA ILE A 75 11.57 29.25 -19.26
C ILE A 75 10.84 28.06 -18.63
N PRO A 76 11.29 26.80 -18.86
CA PRO A 76 10.70 25.62 -18.27
C PRO A 76 10.81 25.64 -16.74
N VAL A 77 9.65 25.51 -16.05
CA VAL A 77 9.55 25.39 -14.60
C VAL A 77 8.53 24.30 -14.32
N ILE A 78 9.04 23.15 -13.82
CA ILE A 78 8.22 22.00 -13.44
C ILE A 78 8.42 21.74 -11.97
N THR A 79 7.34 21.49 -11.25
CA THR A 79 7.36 21.13 -9.83
C THR A 79 6.52 19.87 -9.61
N ALA A 80 7.00 18.95 -8.80
CA ALA A 80 6.19 17.82 -8.32
C ALA A 80 5.36 18.29 -7.12
N VAL A 81 4.09 17.84 -7.02
CA VAL A 81 3.25 18.06 -5.85
C VAL A 81 3.84 17.33 -4.65
N ASP A 82 4.17 16.05 -4.86
CA ASP A 82 4.92 15.23 -3.92
C ASP A 82 6.17 14.73 -4.64
N ASN A 83 7.33 15.00 -4.09
CA ASN A 83 8.60 14.56 -4.65
C ASN A 83 9.08 13.21 -4.10
N GLN A 84 8.35 12.64 -3.13
CA GLN A 84 8.60 11.32 -2.56
C GLN A 84 7.32 10.52 -2.56
N ILE A 85 7.29 9.40 -3.29
CA ILE A 85 6.13 8.54 -3.47
C ILE A 85 6.48 7.07 -3.27
N CYS A 86 5.47 6.27 -2.93
CA CYS A 86 5.59 4.83 -2.72
C CYS A 86 5.10 4.06 -3.95
N THR A 87 5.74 2.95 -4.35
CA THR A 87 5.32 2.13 -5.50
C THR A 87 4.20 1.14 -5.16
N PRO A 88 3.22 0.94 -6.06
CA PRO A 88 2.86 1.81 -7.17
C PRO A 88 2.28 3.11 -6.64
N GLY A 89 2.65 4.22 -7.24
CA GLY A 89 2.19 5.53 -6.77
C GLY A 89 1.88 6.49 -7.90
N ASP A 90 0.89 7.32 -7.68
CA ASP A 90 0.52 8.39 -8.59
C ASP A 90 1.35 9.64 -8.29
N PHE A 91 1.77 10.33 -9.32
CA PHE A 91 2.43 11.62 -9.22
C PHE A 91 1.72 12.68 -10.06
N GLU A 92 1.88 13.90 -9.63
CA GLU A 92 1.39 15.08 -10.31
C GLU A 92 2.52 16.09 -10.48
N LEU A 93 2.75 16.52 -11.73
CA LEU A 93 3.70 17.58 -12.07
C LEU A 93 2.95 18.81 -12.55
N HIS A 94 3.18 19.91 -11.87
CA HIS A 94 2.67 21.21 -12.28
C HIS A 94 3.63 21.89 -13.25
N ASN A 95 3.10 22.32 -14.39
CA ASN A 95 3.82 23.11 -15.37
C ASN A 95 3.63 24.62 -15.09
N MET A 96 4.58 25.21 -14.39
CA MET A 96 4.60 26.62 -14.02
C MET A 96 5.52 27.46 -14.92
N SER A 97 5.80 27.00 -16.14
CA SER A 97 6.70 27.65 -17.08
C SER A 97 6.20 29.04 -17.46
N THR A 98 7.15 29.95 -17.71
CA THR A 98 6.81 31.30 -18.13
C THR A 98 6.15 31.30 -19.51
N ASN A 99 5.33 32.33 -19.78
CA ASN A 99 4.64 32.53 -21.06
C ASN A 99 3.84 31.27 -21.53
N GLY A 100 3.17 30.61 -20.57
CA GLY A 100 2.46 29.35 -20.78
C GLY A 100 1.39 29.39 -21.89
N GLN A 101 0.78 30.57 -22.13
CA GLN A 101 -0.17 30.77 -23.23
C GLN A 101 0.45 30.54 -24.62
N ASP A 102 1.78 30.60 -24.72
CA ASP A 102 2.52 30.41 -25.98
C ASP A 102 3.03 28.99 -26.12
N ILE A 103 2.79 28.07 -25.16
CA ILE A 103 3.15 26.66 -25.21
C ILE A 103 2.08 25.91 -26.01
N ALA A 104 2.48 25.23 -27.08
CA ALA A 104 1.63 24.34 -27.87
C ALA A 104 1.64 22.89 -27.36
N SER A 105 2.81 22.42 -26.90
CA SER A 105 2.95 21.09 -26.30
C SER A 105 4.16 21.01 -25.39
N THR A 106 4.08 20.14 -24.39
CA THR A 106 5.17 19.81 -23.49
C THR A 106 5.43 18.30 -23.53
N SER A 107 6.65 17.90 -23.88
CA SER A 107 7.12 16.53 -23.81
C SER A 107 7.94 16.35 -22.55
N TYR A 108 7.58 15.37 -21.74
CA TYR A 108 8.26 14.93 -20.52
C TYR A 108 9.01 13.64 -20.82
N LEU A 109 10.29 13.55 -20.51
CA LEU A 109 11.11 12.34 -20.64
C LEU A 109 11.82 12.09 -19.32
N PHE A 110 11.43 11.00 -18.63
CA PHE A 110 12.05 10.56 -17.40
C PHE A 110 13.33 9.74 -17.65
N SER A 111 14.23 9.72 -16.67
CA SER A 111 15.53 9.01 -16.75
C SER A 111 15.38 7.49 -16.94
N ASN A 112 14.24 6.88 -16.61
CA ASN A 112 13.93 5.47 -16.89
C ASN A 112 13.47 5.20 -18.33
N GLY A 113 13.31 6.25 -19.15
CA GLY A 113 12.85 6.17 -20.54
C GLY A 113 11.35 6.36 -20.74
N ASP A 114 10.56 6.49 -19.68
CA ASP A 114 9.12 6.81 -19.79
C ASP A 114 8.96 8.21 -20.37
N SER A 115 8.04 8.38 -21.32
CA SER A 115 7.81 9.65 -21.97
C SER A 115 6.32 9.94 -22.14
N TYR A 116 5.99 11.21 -21.93
CA TYR A 116 4.61 11.70 -22.01
C TYR A 116 4.57 13.00 -22.78
N ASN A 117 3.50 13.22 -23.53
CA ASN A 117 3.28 14.45 -24.28
C ASN A 117 1.93 15.04 -23.91
N VAL A 118 1.96 16.27 -23.41
CA VAL A 118 0.80 16.98 -22.89
C VAL A 118 0.61 18.25 -23.72
N PRO A 119 -0.62 18.56 -24.16
CA PRO A 119 -0.91 19.80 -24.89
C PRO A 119 -0.80 21.03 -23.97
N ASN A 120 -0.45 22.14 -24.56
CA ASN A 120 -0.36 23.43 -23.87
C ASN A 120 0.53 23.40 -22.62
N GLN A 121 0.13 24.11 -21.58
CA GLN A 121 0.76 24.16 -20.26
C GLN A 121 0.02 23.25 -19.25
N ASP A 122 -0.61 22.18 -19.73
CA ASP A 122 -1.36 21.31 -18.84
C ASP A 122 -0.42 20.53 -17.89
N ASP A 123 -0.95 20.18 -16.72
CA ASP A 123 -0.25 19.39 -15.72
C ASP A 123 -0.17 17.92 -16.17
N LEU A 124 0.85 17.19 -15.67
CA LEU A 124 1.02 15.76 -15.95
C LEU A 124 0.62 14.95 -14.73
N PHE A 125 -0.36 14.05 -14.91
CA PHE A 125 -0.77 13.05 -13.93
C PHE A 125 -0.42 11.66 -14.46
N HIS A 126 0.33 10.88 -13.69
CA HIS A 126 0.66 9.52 -14.09
C HIS A 126 1.02 8.65 -12.88
N THR A 127 1.03 7.31 -13.11
CA THR A 127 1.43 6.31 -12.10
C THR A 127 2.83 5.78 -12.43
N ILE A 128 3.69 5.71 -11.42
CA ILE A 128 5.02 5.10 -11.52
C ILE A 128 5.05 3.80 -10.70
N ILE A 129 5.64 2.75 -11.30
CA ILE A 129 5.59 1.39 -10.74
C ILE A 129 6.96 0.83 -10.35
N GLN A 130 8.03 1.55 -10.63
CA GLN A 130 9.40 1.12 -10.30
C GLN A 130 10.02 2.07 -9.29
N PRO A 131 10.72 1.56 -8.27
CA PRO A 131 11.47 2.40 -7.35
C PRO A 131 12.70 2.99 -8.04
N GLY A 132 13.08 4.18 -7.63
CA GLY A 132 14.26 4.88 -8.17
C GLY A 132 14.20 6.38 -7.91
N ILE A 133 15.29 7.05 -8.27
CA ILE A 133 15.37 8.50 -8.34
C ILE A 133 15.26 8.88 -9.82
N TYR A 134 14.39 9.83 -10.12
CA TYR A 134 14.03 10.16 -11.49
C TYR A 134 14.35 11.61 -11.80
N ASP A 135 15.25 11.78 -12.78
CA ASP A 135 15.46 13.04 -13.46
C ASP A 135 14.41 13.24 -14.54
N LEU A 136 14.12 14.48 -14.84
CA LEU A 136 13.19 14.85 -15.89
C LEU A 136 13.84 15.78 -16.90
N THR A 137 13.78 15.41 -18.18
CA THR A 137 14.02 16.29 -19.30
C THR A 137 12.70 16.73 -19.90
N VAL A 138 12.52 18.03 -20.10
CA VAL A 138 11.32 18.60 -20.68
C VAL A 138 11.68 19.31 -21.98
N VAL A 139 10.88 19.07 -23.01
CA VAL A 139 10.94 19.75 -24.30
C VAL A 139 9.61 20.44 -24.55
N MET A 140 9.61 21.76 -24.57
CA MET A 140 8.44 22.57 -24.84
C MET A 140 8.49 23.13 -26.26
N THR A 141 7.40 22.97 -26.98
CA THR A 141 7.23 23.56 -28.31
C THR A 141 6.21 24.70 -28.23
N SER A 142 6.62 25.90 -28.65
CA SER A 142 5.71 27.02 -28.65
C SER A 142 4.74 26.98 -29.84
N VAL A 143 3.67 27.77 -29.79
CA VAL A 143 2.72 27.96 -30.91
C VAL A 143 3.39 28.51 -32.18
N HIS A 144 4.61 29.06 -32.05
CA HIS A 144 5.42 29.55 -33.17
C HIS A 144 6.47 28.49 -33.64
N GLY A 145 6.48 27.29 -33.06
CA GLY A 145 7.41 26.20 -33.41
C GLY A 145 8.79 26.33 -32.77
N CYS A 146 9.00 27.25 -31.82
CA CYS A 146 10.28 27.36 -31.10
C CYS A 146 10.35 26.28 -30.02
N ILE A 147 11.57 25.75 -29.79
CA ILE A 147 11.83 24.66 -28.85
C ILE A 147 12.60 25.21 -27.64
N TYR A 148 12.14 24.85 -26.45
CA TYR A 148 12.74 25.22 -25.18
C TYR A 148 12.96 23.96 -24.37
N ASN A 149 14.15 23.79 -23.79
CA ASN A 149 14.54 22.60 -23.05
C ASN A 149 14.72 22.94 -21.56
N GLY A 150 14.28 22.03 -20.69
CA GLY A 150 14.52 22.05 -19.26
C GLY A 150 15.04 20.72 -18.77
N PHE A 151 15.89 20.73 -17.74
CA PHE A 151 16.35 19.55 -17.05
C PHE A 151 16.16 19.75 -15.54
N PHE A 152 15.61 18.74 -14.88
CA PHE A 152 15.31 18.74 -13.46
C PHE A 152 15.94 17.48 -12.87
N ASP A 153 16.97 17.68 -12.07
CA ASP A 153 17.72 16.64 -11.38
C ASP A 153 16.94 16.17 -10.14
N ASP A 154 16.90 14.85 -9.88
CA ASP A 154 16.28 14.23 -8.71
C ASP A 154 14.83 14.73 -8.46
N LEU A 155 14.03 14.93 -9.51
CA LEU A 155 12.69 15.51 -9.41
C LEU A 155 11.72 14.67 -8.57
N LEU A 156 11.81 13.33 -8.73
CA LEU A 156 10.97 12.37 -8.01
C LEU A 156 11.84 11.28 -7.38
N THR A 157 11.57 10.97 -6.12
CA THR A 157 12.09 9.80 -5.43
C THR A 157 10.95 8.80 -5.20
N VAL A 158 11.08 7.62 -5.77
CA VAL A 158 10.09 6.56 -5.68
C VAL A 158 10.66 5.41 -4.87
N THR A 159 10.00 5.04 -3.78
CA THR A 159 10.45 3.99 -2.85
C THR A 159 9.53 2.79 -2.87
N ASP A 160 10.06 1.60 -2.60
CA ASP A 160 9.26 0.39 -2.51
C ASP A 160 8.34 0.42 -1.28
N ASN A 161 7.11 -0.05 -1.45
CA ASN A 161 6.27 -0.39 -0.32
C ASN A 161 6.85 -1.59 0.43
N PRO A 162 6.80 -1.60 1.77
CA PRO A 162 7.07 -2.81 2.52
C PRO A 162 5.98 -3.85 2.23
N THR A 163 6.27 -5.11 2.53
CA THR A 163 5.27 -6.19 2.54
C THR A 163 5.06 -6.61 3.98
N ALA A 164 3.91 -6.28 4.55
CA ALA A 164 3.56 -6.62 5.93
C ALA A 164 3.31 -8.13 6.07
N ASN A 165 3.92 -8.74 7.09
CA ASN A 165 3.64 -10.12 7.47
C ASN A 165 4.07 -10.36 8.92
N PHE A 166 3.41 -11.29 9.63
CA PHE A 166 3.77 -11.69 10.98
C PHE A 166 3.39 -13.13 11.27
N THR A 167 3.98 -13.69 12.31
CA THR A 167 3.67 -15.00 12.84
C THR A 167 2.97 -14.89 14.19
N ILE A 168 2.12 -15.87 14.49
CA ILE A 168 1.40 -16.01 15.76
C ILE A 168 1.94 -17.25 16.45
N SER A 169 2.25 -17.16 17.75
CA SER A 169 2.84 -18.24 18.53
C SER A 169 1.92 -19.47 18.68
N LYS A 170 0.60 -19.22 18.75
CA LYS A 170 -0.43 -20.26 18.92
C LYS A 170 -1.76 -19.75 18.37
N ASN A 171 -2.44 -20.57 17.59
CA ASN A 171 -3.83 -20.35 17.12
C ASN A 171 -4.48 -21.74 16.92
N PRO A 172 -5.60 -22.05 17.59
CA PRO A 172 -6.34 -21.23 18.56
C PRO A 172 -5.62 -21.09 19.92
N VAL A 173 -5.99 -20.07 20.68
CA VAL A 173 -5.74 -19.98 22.13
C VAL A 173 -7.00 -20.35 22.90
N THR A 174 -6.85 -20.64 24.20
CA THR A 174 -7.99 -21.04 25.03
C THR A 174 -8.40 -19.89 25.97
N TRP A 175 -9.64 -19.93 26.48
CA TRP A 175 -10.20 -18.87 27.34
C TRP A 175 -9.52 -18.75 28.71
N PHE A 176 -8.61 -19.66 29.08
CA PHE A 176 -7.75 -19.54 30.27
C PHE A 176 -6.32 -19.12 29.90
N GLU A 177 -5.88 -19.45 28.69
CA GLU A 177 -4.57 -19.04 28.16
C GLU A 177 -4.77 -18.09 26.97
N THR A 178 -5.30 -16.91 27.27
CA THR A 178 -5.78 -15.94 26.27
C THR A 178 -4.67 -15.04 25.70
N THR A 179 -3.41 -15.23 26.11
CA THR A 179 -2.29 -14.41 25.63
C THR A 179 -1.59 -15.07 24.47
N VAL A 180 -1.38 -14.29 23.41
CA VAL A 180 -0.63 -14.69 22.22
C VAL A 180 0.54 -13.77 21.98
N GLN A 181 1.65 -14.31 21.51
CA GLN A 181 2.80 -13.55 21.05
C GLN A 181 2.79 -13.51 19.52
N THR A 182 3.00 -12.31 18.97
CA THR A 182 3.21 -12.09 17.54
C THR A 182 4.64 -11.65 17.30
N ASN A 183 5.19 -12.03 16.14
CA ASN A 183 6.51 -11.59 15.70
C ASN A 183 6.45 -11.17 14.24
N ASP A 184 6.98 -10.00 13.96
CA ASP A 184 7.11 -9.47 12.62
C ASP A 184 8.03 -10.34 11.75
N VAL A 185 7.63 -10.56 10.51
CA VAL A 185 8.40 -11.17 9.43
C VAL A 185 8.20 -10.42 8.11
N SER A 186 7.85 -9.15 8.21
CA SER A 186 7.64 -8.27 7.06
C SER A 186 8.93 -8.05 6.27
N ILE A 187 8.79 -7.72 4.99
CA ILE A 187 9.91 -7.46 4.08
C ILE A 187 9.95 -5.95 3.78
N GLY A 188 11.13 -5.36 3.84
CA GLY A 188 11.36 -3.94 3.56
C GLY A 188 12.25 -3.27 4.60
N ASN A 189 12.55 -1.98 4.38
CA ASN A 189 13.34 -1.17 5.32
C ASN A 189 12.43 -0.54 6.39
N ILE A 190 11.88 -1.39 7.27
CA ILE A 190 10.85 -1.00 8.23
C ILE A 190 11.47 -0.23 9.39
N SER A 191 10.88 0.90 9.73
CA SER A 191 11.25 1.76 10.84
C SER A 191 10.20 1.83 11.95
N GLN A 192 8.93 1.57 11.64
CA GLN A 192 7.83 1.65 12.59
C GLN A 192 6.89 0.45 12.47
N PHE A 193 6.33 0.04 13.62
CA PHE A 193 5.37 -1.05 13.75
C PHE A 193 4.17 -0.55 14.56
N SER A 194 2.97 -0.82 14.07
CA SER A 194 1.71 -0.52 14.76
C SER A 194 0.86 -1.78 14.83
N TRP A 195 0.58 -2.25 16.04
CA TRP A 195 -0.26 -3.41 16.31
C TRP A 195 -1.64 -2.99 16.79
N SER A 196 -2.66 -3.61 16.24
CA SER A 196 -4.07 -3.42 16.61
C SER A 196 -4.77 -4.77 16.68
N SER A 197 -5.62 -4.96 17.70
CA SER A 197 -6.49 -6.13 17.81
C SER A 197 -7.78 -5.73 18.54
N PRO A 198 -8.83 -5.33 17.80
CA PRO A 198 -10.12 -5.00 18.39
C PRO A 198 -10.68 -6.16 19.20
N GLY A 199 -11.13 -5.87 20.42
CA GLY A 199 -11.63 -6.87 21.36
C GLY A 199 -10.58 -7.46 22.30
N SER A 200 -9.30 -7.19 22.11
CA SER A 200 -8.27 -7.52 23.10
C SER A 200 -8.41 -6.66 24.35
N THR A 201 -7.97 -7.19 25.51
CA THR A 201 -7.93 -6.47 26.77
C THR A 201 -6.62 -5.71 26.95
N ASN A 202 -5.55 -6.18 26.33
CA ASN A 202 -4.23 -5.56 26.39
C ASN A 202 -3.41 -5.87 25.14
N ILE A 203 -2.59 -4.89 24.71
CA ILE A 203 -1.55 -5.04 23.69
C ILE A 203 -0.27 -4.43 24.25
N ALA A 204 0.74 -5.26 24.52
CA ALA A 204 2.07 -4.83 24.92
C ALA A 204 3.03 -5.03 23.74
N SER A 205 3.37 -3.93 23.04
CA SER A 205 4.25 -3.94 21.86
C SER A 205 5.65 -3.46 22.21
N THR A 206 6.65 -4.11 21.62
CA THR A 206 8.07 -3.73 21.67
C THR A 206 8.64 -3.44 20.28
N GLY A 207 7.82 -2.88 19.39
CA GLY A 207 8.16 -2.68 17.98
C GLY A 207 7.83 -3.93 17.15
N PRO A 208 8.82 -4.75 16.75
CA PRO A 208 8.59 -5.90 15.85
C PRO A 208 7.81 -7.05 16.50
N SER A 209 7.54 -7.01 17.81
CA SER A 209 6.79 -8.04 18.51
C SER A 209 5.70 -7.44 19.37
N ALA A 210 4.59 -8.17 19.55
CA ALA A 210 3.54 -7.79 20.48
C ALA A 210 3.03 -9.00 21.27
N MET A 211 2.67 -8.76 22.53
CA MET A 211 1.89 -9.68 23.36
C MET A 211 0.47 -9.14 23.45
N ILE A 212 -0.48 -9.93 22.97
CA ILE A 212 -1.90 -9.57 22.87
C ILE A 212 -2.68 -10.50 23.80
N THR A 213 -3.51 -9.92 24.67
CA THR A 213 -4.33 -10.68 25.64
C THR A 213 -5.81 -10.43 25.34
N TYR A 214 -6.60 -11.49 25.33
CA TYR A 214 -8.05 -11.46 25.12
C TYR A 214 -8.83 -11.64 26.43
N PRO A 215 -10.12 -11.35 26.48
CA PRO A 215 -10.94 -11.55 27.66
C PRO A 215 -10.99 -13.01 28.10
N GLU A 216 -10.76 -13.28 29.38
CA GLU A 216 -10.92 -14.62 29.95
C GLU A 216 -12.40 -15.07 29.95
N GLY A 217 -12.64 -16.34 29.70
CA GLY A 217 -13.97 -16.94 29.70
C GLY A 217 -14.85 -16.55 28.50
N VAL A 218 -14.31 -15.87 27.50
CA VAL A 218 -15.03 -15.43 26.29
C VAL A 218 -14.42 -16.08 25.06
N THR A 219 -15.24 -16.84 24.33
CA THR A 219 -14.84 -17.41 23.03
C THR A 219 -15.16 -16.45 21.90
N GLY A 220 -14.37 -16.51 20.82
CA GLY A 220 -14.61 -15.67 19.63
C GLY A 220 -13.40 -15.65 18.71
N THR A 221 -13.60 -15.08 17.53
CA THR A 221 -12.56 -14.79 16.56
C THR A 221 -12.20 -13.31 16.60
N TYR A 222 -10.93 -12.99 16.73
CA TYR A 222 -10.45 -11.63 16.87
C TYR A 222 -9.40 -11.32 15.79
N PRO A 223 -9.52 -10.18 15.08
CA PRO A 223 -8.51 -9.79 14.12
C PRO A 223 -7.27 -9.23 14.83
N ILE A 224 -6.09 -9.62 14.37
CA ILE A 224 -4.82 -8.99 14.70
C ILE A 224 -4.31 -8.31 13.45
N GLN A 225 -4.11 -7.01 13.51
CA GLN A 225 -3.55 -6.22 12.41
C GLN A 225 -2.16 -5.71 12.77
N LEU A 226 -1.23 -5.91 11.86
CA LEU A 226 0.08 -5.25 11.85
C LEU A 226 0.11 -4.25 10.70
N THR A 227 0.46 -3.01 11.00
CA THR A 227 0.85 -1.99 10.02
C THR A 227 2.34 -1.71 10.20
N VAL A 228 3.09 -1.80 9.10
CA VAL A 228 4.52 -1.48 9.06
C VAL A 228 4.75 -0.24 8.22
N THR A 229 5.72 0.59 8.61
CA THR A 229 6.04 1.82 7.87
C THR A 229 7.56 1.91 7.73
N THR A 230 8.04 2.25 6.52
CA THR A 230 9.45 2.49 6.23
C THR A 230 9.89 3.86 6.73
N ILE A 231 11.20 4.14 6.72
CA ILE A 231 11.75 5.46 7.05
C ILE A 231 11.26 6.54 6.08
N ASP A 232 10.95 6.16 4.85
CA ASP A 232 10.47 7.04 3.78
C ASP A 232 8.95 7.27 3.83
N GLY A 233 8.27 6.68 4.81
CA GLY A 233 6.84 6.85 5.03
C GLY A 233 5.93 5.88 4.27
N CYS A 234 6.48 4.96 3.46
CA CYS A 234 5.69 3.93 2.79
C CYS A 234 5.17 2.90 3.79
N SER A 235 3.92 2.50 3.67
CA SER A 235 3.29 1.59 4.64
C SER A 235 2.50 0.47 3.97
N ASP A 236 2.42 -0.65 4.67
CA ASP A 236 1.56 -1.78 4.33
C ASP A 236 0.97 -2.40 5.60
N SER A 237 -0.12 -3.12 5.47
CA SER A 237 -0.79 -3.75 6.60
C SER A 237 -1.34 -5.12 6.25
N ILE A 238 -1.31 -6.02 7.24
CA ILE A 238 -1.89 -7.36 7.15
C ILE A 238 -2.76 -7.64 8.37
N THR A 239 -3.84 -8.39 8.16
CA THR A 239 -4.72 -8.85 9.25
C THR A 239 -4.78 -10.37 9.24
N ILE A 240 -4.58 -10.99 10.41
CA ILE A 240 -4.72 -12.43 10.64
C ILE A 240 -5.65 -12.64 11.82
N ASP A 241 -6.62 -13.50 11.65
CA ASP A 241 -7.57 -13.82 12.71
C ASP A 241 -7.01 -14.85 13.68
N ILE A 242 -7.33 -14.67 14.98
CA ILE A 242 -7.05 -15.62 16.04
C ILE A 242 -8.35 -16.08 16.66
N ASP A 243 -8.47 -17.38 16.92
CA ASP A 243 -9.60 -17.97 17.59
C ASP A 243 -9.30 -18.17 19.08
N VAL A 244 -10.20 -17.68 19.94
CA VAL A 244 -10.25 -17.99 21.36
C VAL A 244 -11.35 -19.03 21.56
N VAL A 245 -10.96 -20.24 21.92
CA VAL A 245 -11.87 -21.39 22.07
C VAL A 245 -12.06 -21.77 23.53
N ALA A 246 -13.14 -22.48 23.84
CA ALA A 246 -13.35 -22.98 25.18
C ALA A 246 -12.35 -24.09 25.53
N ASP A 247 -11.80 -24.07 26.75
CA ASP A 247 -11.09 -25.22 27.30
C ASP A 247 -12.07 -26.25 27.83
N VAL A 248 -11.79 -27.51 27.59
CA VAL A 248 -12.50 -28.62 28.23
C VAL A 248 -11.77 -29.01 29.50
N ILE A 249 -12.38 -28.71 30.63
CA ILE A 249 -11.92 -29.16 31.93
C ILE A 249 -12.70 -30.41 32.30
N PHE A 250 -11.99 -31.49 32.51
CA PHE A 250 -12.55 -32.75 33.05
C PHE A 250 -11.69 -33.23 34.19
N TYR A 251 -12.22 -33.16 35.41
CA TYR A 251 -11.57 -33.65 36.62
C TYR A 251 -12.44 -34.74 37.24
N ALA A 252 -11.84 -35.88 37.56
CA ALA A 252 -12.47 -36.98 38.25
C ALA A 252 -11.53 -37.50 39.36
N PRO A 253 -11.96 -37.50 40.64
CA PRO A 253 -11.17 -38.03 41.74
C PRO A 253 -10.82 -39.52 41.51
N THR A 254 -9.64 -39.90 41.97
CA THR A 254 -9.16 -41.31 41.83
C THR A 254 -9.61 -42.23 42.96
N ALA A 255 -10.22 -41.70 44.01
CA ALA A 255 -10.72 -42.49 45.14
C ALA A 255 -11.85 -41.78 45.87
N PHE A 256 -12.65 -42.52 46.57
CA PHE A 256 -13.64 -42.03 47.57
C PHE A 256 -13.91 -43.09 48.63
N THR A 257 -14.50 -42.67 49.76
CA THR A 257 -14.72 -43.50 50.94
C THR A 257 -16.17 -43.50 51.37
N PRO A 258 -17.05 -44.39 50.75
CA PRO A 258 -18.46 -44.48 51.11
C PRO A 258 -18.62 -45.37 52.38
N ASP A 259 -18.15 -44.90 53.54
CA ASP A 259 -18.12 -45.60 54.82
C ASP A 259 -19.13 -45.07 55.84
N ASP A 260 -20.07 -44.16 55.41
CA ASP A 260 -21.13 -43.54 56.17
C ASP A 260 -20.61 -42.53 57.23
N ASP A 261 -19.40 -41.97 57.05
CA ASP A 261 -18.93 -40.81 57.79
C ASP A 261 -19.39 -39.48 57.13
N GLU A 262 -18.86 -38.36 57.53
CA GLU A 262 -19.26 -37.02 56.98
C GLU A 262 -18.45 -36.63 55.75
N HIS A 263 -17.49 -37.45 55.25
CA HIS A 263 -16.54 -37.06 54.19
C HIS A 263 -16.48 -38.07 53.06
N ASN A 264 -16.30 -37.57 51.83
CA ASN A 264 -16.06 -38.38 50.61
C ASN A 264 -17.03 -39.53 50.37
N GLN A 265 -18.29 -39.39 50.76
CA GLN A 265 -19.32 -40.42 50.65
C GLN A 265 -19.77 -40.68 49.23
N VAL A 266 -19.45 -39.73 48.29
CA VAL A 266 -19.79 -39.85 46.89
C VAL A 266 -18.58 -39.56 46.01
N TRP A 267 -18.51 -40.23 44.88
CA TRP A 267 -17.60 -39.91 43.83
C TRP A 267 -18.31 -38.94 42.87
N ALA A 268 -17.82 -37.69 42.83
CA ALA A 268 -18.30 -36.67 41.95
C ALA A 268 -17.17 -36.19 41.03
N PHE A 269 -17.50 -35.93 39.80
CA PHE A 269 -16.58 -35.39 38.82
C PHE A 269 -16.93 -33.94 38.49
N TYR A 270 -16.03 -33.21 37.89
CA TYR A 270 -16.25 -31.84 37.40
C TYR A 270 -15.93 -31.79 35.92
N VAL A 271 -16.84 -31.20 35.14
CA VAL A 271 -16.66 -31.00 33.71
C VAL A 271 -17.18 -29.62 33.30
N GLU A 272 -16.42 -28.92 32.46
CA GLU A 272 -16.73 -27.59 31.93
C GLU A 272 -16.27 -27.49 30.48
N GLY A 273 -16.87 -26.60 29.69
CA GLY A 273 -16.47 -26.34 28.31
C GLY A 273 -16.94 -27.37 27.28
N ILE A 274 -17.90 -28.24 27.66
CA ILE A 274 -18.48 -29.25 26.77
C ILE A 274 -19.89 -28.89 26.33
N ASP A 275 -20.38 -29.57 25.31
CA ASP A 275 -21.79 -29.63 24.98
C ASP A 275 -22.50 -30.56 25.99
N TYR A 276 -23.24 -29.97 26.93
CA TYR A 276 -23.90 -30.67 28.04
C TYR A 276 -24.97 -31.67 27.58
N GLU A 277 -25.56 -31.51 26.41
CA GLU A 277 -26.55 -32.43 25.85
C GLU A 277 -25.91 -33.71 25.29
N ASN A 278 -24.61 -33.67 24.99
CA ASN A 278 -23.84 -34.77 24.42
C ASN A 278 -22.85 -35.37 25.43
N PHE A 279 -23.21 -35.35 26.73
CA PHE A 279 -22.40 -35.93 27.80
C PHE A 279 -22.96 -37.27 28.23
N HIS A 280 -22.09 -38.26 28.45
CA HIS A 280 -22.41 -39.55 29.02
C HIS A 280 -21.22 -40.10 29.79
N LEU A 281 -21.41 -40.62 30.99
CA LEU A 281 -20.38 -41.25 31.80
C LEU A 281 -20.87 -42.55 32.37
N GLU A 282 -20.06 -43.60 32.28
CA GLU A 282 -20.35 -44.96 32.82
C GLU A 282 -19.22 -45.40 33.76
N ILE A 283 -19.59 -46.16 34.80
CA ILE A 283 -18.65 -46.86 35.71
C ILE A 283 -18.82 -48.33 35.54
N TYR A 284 -17.72 -49.05 35.44
CA TYR A 284 -17.62 -50.46 35.17
C TYR A 284 -17.00 -51.21 36.33
N ASN A 285 -17.51 -52.38 36.61
CA ASN A 285 -16.85 -53.36 37.49
C ASN A 285 -15.65 -54.06 36.77
N ARG A 286 -14.96 -54.95 37.48
CA ARG A 286 -13.80 -55.68 36.96
C ARG A 286 -14.09 -56.64 35.78
N TRP A 287 -15.37 -56.94 35.56
CA TRP A 287 -15.81 -57.81 34.47
C TRP A 287 -16.32 -57.04 33.25
N GLY A 288 -16.29 -55.70 33.33
CA GLY A 288 -16.77 -54.84 32.26
C GLY A 288 -18.27 -54.60 32.23
N GLU A 289 -18.97 -54.95 33.32
CA GLU A 289 -20.40 -54.64 33.48
C GLU A 289 -20.57 -53.22 33.94
N VAL A 290 -21.50 -52.44 33.33
CA VAL A 290 -21.89 -51.08 33.76
C VAL A 290 -22.64 -51.17 35.05
N ILE A 291 -22.13 -50.57 36.13
CA ILE A 291 -22.71 -50.58 37.47
C ILE A 291 -23.32 -49.24 37.83
N TRP A 292 -23.00 -48.17 37.11
CA TRP A 292 -23.59 -46.85 37.25
C TRP A 292 -23.40 -46.06 35.97
N GLU A 293 -24.34 -45.24 35.59
CA GLU A 293 -24.28 -44.32 34.47
C GLU A 293 -24.94 -43.03 34.73
N THR A 294 -24.53 -41.95 34.05
CA THR A 294 -25.17 -40.66 34.08
C THR A 294 -24.99 -39.88 32.77
N TYR A 295 -26.01 -39.09 32.45
CA TYR A 295 -25.99 -38.09 31.38
C TYR A 295 -25.95 -36.66 31.97
N ASP A 296 -26.03 -36.55 33.33
CA ASP A 296 -25.94 -35.29 34.03
C ASP A 296 -24.48 -34.97 34.40
N THR A 297 -23.98 -33.82 33.97
CA THR A 297 -22.62 -33.33 34.29
C THR A 297 -22.40 -33.02 35.77
N LYS A 298 -23.49 -32.99 36.57
CA LYS A 298 -23.49 -32.87 38.02
C LYS A 298 -23.79 -34.18 38.74
N GLY A 299 -23.84 -35.29 37.99
CA GLY A 299 -24.08 -36.61 38.54
C GLY A 299 -22.98 -37.04 39.51
N PHE A 300 -23.33 -37.89 40.45
CA PHE A 300 -22.37 -38.49 41.40
C PHE A 300 -22.73 -39.93 41.66
N TRP A 301 -21.75 -40.75 41.97
CA TRP A 301 -21.91 -42.13 42.34
C TRP A 301 -21.68 -42.33 43.84
N ASP A 302 -22.64 -42.95 44.55
CA ASP A 302 -22.63 -43.20 45.97
C ASP A 302 -21.98 -44.53 46.39
N GLY A 303 -21.41 -45.25 45.44
CA GLY A 303 -20.82 -46.55 45.71
C GLY A 303 -21.80 -47.69 45.86
N TYR A 304 -23.06 -47.54 45.39
CA TYR A 304 -24.07 -48.59 45.38
C TYR A 304 -24.31 -49.11 43.97
N TYR A 305 -24.63 -50.41 43.88
CA TYR A 305 -25.13 -51.07 42.68
C TYR A 305 -26.28 -52.00 43.05
N ASN A 306 -27.41 -51.84 42.40
CA ASN A 306 -28.68 -52.55 42.73
C ASN A 306 -29.04 -52.50 44.21
N GLY A 307 -28.87 -51.37 44.87
CA GLY A 307 -29.18 -51.15 46.28
C GLY A 307 -28.20 -51.77 47.27
N VAL A 308 -27.09 -52.32 46.80
CA VAL A 308 -26.05 -52.94 47.66
C VAL A 308 -24.72 -52.15 47.49
N LYS A 309 -24.05 -51.88 48.61
CA LYS A 309 -22.71 -51.30 48.58
C LYS A 309 -21.77 -52.20 47.80
N VAL A 310 -21.03 -51.57 46.82
CA VAL A 310 -20.02 -52.33 46.07
C VAL A 310 -18.83 -52.69 46.96
N GLN A 311 -18.06 -53.73 46.60
CA GLN A 311 -16.89 -54.12 47.37
C GLN A 311 -15.75 -53.07 47.25
N PRO A 312 -14.94 -52.88 48.28
CA PRO A 312 -13.71 -52.10 48.15
C PRO A 312 -12.83 -52.65 47.01
N GLY A 313 -12.26 -51.76 46.21
CA GLY A 313 -11.46 -52.12 45.02
C GLY A 313 -11.45 -51.09 43.95
N THR A 314 -10.95 -51.45 42.79
CA THR A 314 -10.81 -50.56 41.66
C THR A 314 -11.94 -50.75 40.64
N TYR A 315 -12.55 -49.68 40.24
CA TYR A 315 -13.56 -49.56 39.22
C TYR A 315 -13.06 -48.67 38.10
N ASN A 316 -13.45 -48.95 36.87
CA ASN A 316 -13.10 -48.13 35.71
C ASN A 316 -14.26 -47.24 35.33
N TRP A 317 -13.94 -46.06 34.90
CA TRP A 317 -14.95 -45.17 34.32
C TRP A 317 -14.60 -44.79 32.88
N LYS A 318 -15.61 -44.44 32.10
CA LYS A 318 -15.48 -43.94 30.75
C LYS A 318 -16.51 -42.83 30.53
N ALA A 319 -16.02 -41.68 30.06
CA ALA A 319 -16.83 -40.56 29.73
C ALA A 319 -16.74 -40.27 28.23
N TRP A 320 -17.86 -39.98 27.64
CA TRP A 320 -18.00 -39.45 26.28
C TRP A 320 -18.57 -38.06 26.37
N TYR A 321 -17.98 -37.16 25.64
CA TYR A 321 -18.50 -35.80 25.52
C TYR A 321 -18.09 -35.20 24.17
N LYS A 322 -18.75 -34.11 23.80
CA LYS A 322 -18.45 -33.27 22.66
C LYS A 322 -17.98 -31.93 23.18
N ASP A 323 -16.93 -31.38 22.57
CA ASP A 323 -16.50 -30.03 22.87
C ASP A 323 -17.60 -29.06 22.42
N LYS A 324 -17.76 -27.94 23.12
CA LYS A 324 -18.80 -26.93 22.81
C LYS A 324 -18.62 -26.32 21.43
N ASP A 325 -17.37 -26.13 21.01
CA ASP A 325 -17.00 -25.39 19.80
C ASP A 325 -16.53 -26.30 18.65
N THR A 326 -16.47 -27.63 18.85
CA THR A 326 -16.03 -28.57 17.80
C THR A 326 -17.01 -29.74 17.69
N ASP A 327 -17.11 -30.34 16.49
CA ASP A 327 -17.94 -31.53 16.26
C ASP A 327 -17.30 -32.84 16.69
N GLY A 328 -16.10 -32.79 17.31
CA GLY A 328 -15.36 -33.96 17.74
C GLY A 328 -15.95 -34.62 18.97
N LYS A 329 -16.16 -35.96 18.94
CA LYS A 329 -16.44 -36.77 20.15
C LYS A 329 -15.13 -37.10 20.83
N THR A 330 -15.01 -36.68 22.11
CA THR A 330 -13.88 -37.05 22.97
C THR A 330 -14.27 -38.16 23.93
N ILE A 331 -13.34 -39.05 24.17
CA ILE A 331 -13.46 -40.14 25.14
C ILE A 331 -12.38 -39.99 26.19
N LYS A 332 -12.77 -39.92 27.47
CA LYS A 332 -11.86 -40.04 28.62
C LYS A 332 -12.15 -41.28 29.42
N THR A 333 -11.09 -41.86 29.96
CA THR A 333 -11.19 -43.04 30.84
C THR A 333 -10.31 -42.83 32.07
N GLY A 334 -10.66 -43.50 33.13
CA GLY A 334 -9.86 -43.50 34.35
C GLY A 334 -10.31 -44.58 35.33
N MET A 335 -9.77 -44.51 36.54
CA MET A 335 -10.01 -45.51 37.62
C MET A 335 -10.51 -44.79 38.86
N ILE A 336 -11.33 -45.48 39.65
CA ILE A 336 -11.83 -45.05 40.94
C ILE A 336 -11.45 -46.18 41.95
N HIS A 337 -10.84 -45.79 43.04
CA HIS A 337 -10.63 -46.71 44.17
C HIS A 337 -11.69 -46.46 45.21
N VAL A 338 -12.52 -47.48 45.46
CA VAL A 338 -13.46 -47.48 46.60
C VAL A 338 -12.72 -47.99 47.82
N ILE A 339 -12.56 -47.16 48.80
CA ILE A 339 -11.85 -47.40 50.06
C ILE A 339 -12.87 -47.38 51.19
N ARG A 340 -12.71 -48.28 52.21
CA ARG A 340 -13.56 -48.32 53.39
C ARG A 340 -12.69 -48.66 54.60
#